data_2c62bfe7d994fb455e9a17303ab8994c
#
_entry.id   2c62bfe7d994fb455e9a17303ab8994c
#
_cell.length_a   1.000
_cell.length_b   1.000
_cell.length_c   1.000
_cell.angle_alpha   90.00
_cell.angle_beta   90.00
_cell.angle_gamma   90.00
#
_symmetry.space_group_name_H-M   'P 1'
#
loop_
_entity.id
_entity.type
_entity.pdbx_description
1 polymer ?
#
loop_
_entity_poly.entity_id
_entity_poly.type
_entity_poly.pdbx_seq_one_letter_code
_entity_poly.pdbx_strand_id
1 'polypeptide(L)'
;MKTYQLIILVTLFFYSISCANKNPASTENENNVTDTTTSTTVAVPDSFEVGKIISDVTCKTDASQSYALYIPSKGNKDALPVIYFFDPHADGSLPLNKYKALADEHNFILIGSNTSKNGNDWSITENIWSTLFSDTQKRLKINSNRIYTCGFSGGAKVASYVALNHNSIKGVIVGGAGLPDETPANNFNFTFTIIAGEGDMNMTDLVALNNELDKTQTKHRIIFFDGKHEWSPKNIMSIAFEGLQFDAMREKHFPKDDKFINDYIEKSKTRINNFSNSSNLIKAERECKLSIDLLEGLTNEVNWFKEKEAALANSAEYKKQLQAQQNLFNTEQNMKAAYMQQFQNGDINYWTKTITDLQTKAKAQTAEGTMYQRLVAYLSLTFYSISNQLISNNQNNEAKYFVELYKMDDPTNSEAWYFSAILDARNNDPKATENDLLKAVENGFNDKVRMEQQPEFQQLATEIDFSKIETKMKNQ
;
A
#
# COMPACT_ATOMS: atom_id res chain seq x y z
N MET A 1 -19.02 35.80 25.82
CA MET A 1 -18.66 34.46 25.29
C MET A 1 -18.90 34.53 23.81
N LYS A 2 -17.85 34.63 23.00
CA LYS A 2 -17.93 34.58 21.54
C LYS A 2 -17.57 33.16 21.13
N THR A 3 -18.55 32.39 20.70
CA THR A 3 -18.41 31.06 20.10
C THR A 3 -17.73 31.23 18.75
N TYR A 4 -16.45 30.88 18.67
CA TYR A 4 -15.78 30.68 17.40
C TYR A 4 -16.23 29.33 16.88
N GLN A 5 -17.06 29.33 15.84
CA GLN A 5 -17.32 28.11 15.05
C GLN A 5 -16.03 27.72 14.35
N LEU A 6 -15.36 26.71 14.88
CA LEU A 6 -14.25 26.04 14.22
C LEU A 6 -14.87 25.18 13.10
N ILE A 7 -14.88 25.71 11.87
CA ILE A 7 -15.23 24.93 10.69
C ILE A 7 -14.03 24.03 10.40
N ILE A 8 -13.98 22.87 11.08
CA ILE A 8 -13.11 21.77 10.65
C ILE A 8 -13.84 21.09 9.51
N LEU A 9 -13.52 21.50 8.29
CA LEU A 9 -13.87 20.74 7.10
C LEU A 9 -12.98 19.49 7.12
N VAL A 10 -13.40 18.46 7.84
CA VAL A 10 -12.79 17.13 7.76
C VAL A 10 -13.34 16.47 6.51
N THR A 11 -12.95 16.99 5.37
CA THR A 11 -12.78 16.16 4.20
C THR A 11 -11.54 15.35 4.50
N LEU A 12 -11.66 14.03 4.56
CA LEU A 12 -10.54 13.09 4.52
C LEU A 12 -9.87 13.16 3.14
N PHE A 13 -9.44 14.37 2.78
CA PHE A 13 -8.62 14.69 1.63
C PHE A 13 -7.22 14.94 2.16
N PHE A 14 -6.29 14.13 1.74
CA PHE A 14 -4.88 14.45 1.83
C PHE A 14 -4.64 15.67 0.94
N TYR A 15 -4.78 16.89 1.49
CA TYR A 15 -4.39 18.10 0.80
C TYR A 15 -2.87 18.16 0.69
N SER A 16 -2.34 17.82 -0.47
CA SER A 16 -1.08 18.36 -0.92
C SER A 16 -1.36 19.81 -1.39
N ILE A 17 -0.80 20.79 -0.69
CA ILE A 17 -0.88 22.20 -1.07
C ILE A 17 -0.06 22.36 -2.36
N SER A 18 -0.74 22.46 -3.49
CA SER A 18 -0.14 22.86 -4.76
C SER A 18 -0.32 24.38 -4.92
N CYS A 19 0.76 25.13 -4.81
CA CYS A 19 0.80 26.53 -5.27
C CYS A 19 0.93 26.55 -6.78
N ALA A 20 -0.17 26.87 -7.45
CA ALA A 20 -0.17 27.11 -8.89
C ALA A 20 0.54 28.44 -9.22
N ASN A 21 1.64 28.39 -9.95
CA ASN A 21 2.18 29.55 -10.66
C ASN A 21 1.97 29.36 -12.16
N LYS A 22 1.34 30.40 -12.74
CA LYS A 22 1.00 30.51 -14.16
C LYS A 22 2.24 30.67 -15.03
N ASN A 23 2.27 29.93 -16.15
CA ASN A 23 3.17 30.19 -17.28
C ASN A 23 2.90 31.52 -17.99
N PRO A 24 3.91 32.08 -18.66
CA PRO A 24 3.66 32.56 -20.02
C PRO A 24 4.51 31.86 -21.08
N ALA A 25 3.97 31.91 -22.28
CA ALA A 25 4.25 31.16 -23.48
C ALA A 25 5.55 31.52 -24.23
N SER A 26 6.02 30.51 -24.96
CA SER A 26 6.60 30.48 -26.31
C SER A 26 7.68 31.43 -26.73
N THR A 27 8.77 30.88 -27.26
CA THR A 27 9.27 31.21 -28.62
C THR A 27 10.11 30.05 -29.17
N GLU A 28 9.73 29.63 -30.36
CA GLU A 28 10.51 28.74 -31.23
C GLU A 28 11.81 29.40 -31.64
N ASN A 29 12.89 28.60 -31.71
CA ASN A 29 13.98 28.88 -32.62
C ASN A 29 14.58 27.55 -33.11
N GLU A 30 14.38 27.30 -34.41
CA GLU A 30 15.16 26.35 -35.19
C GLU A 30 16.64 26.81 -35.22
N ASN A 31 17.57 25.87 -35.05
CA ASN A 31 18.74 25.85 -35.91
C ASN A 31 19.67 24.64 -35.66
N ASN A 32 19.97 24.00 -36.80
CA ASN A 32 21.19 23.31 -37.18
C ASN A 32 21.58 21.97 -36.53
N VAL A 33 21.29 20.95 -37.30
CA VAL A 33 21.97 19.64 -37.35
C VAL A 33 23.47 19.82 -37.60
N THR A 34 24.26 19.39 -36.63
CA THR A 34 25.64 18.99 -36.86
C THR A 34 25.77 17.52 -36.49
N ASP A 35 26.00 16.73 -37.50
CA ASP A 35 26.27 15.30 -37.46
C ASP A 35 27.56 15.04 -36.69
N THR A 36 27.43 14.64 -35.44
CA THR A 36 28.55 14.12 -34.65
C THR A 36 28.27 12.66 -34.38
N THR A 37 28.93 11.79 -35.12
CA THR A 37 28.99 10.36 -34.89
C THR A 37 29.50 10.09 -33.47
N THR A 38 28.56 10.02 -32.52
CA THR A 38 28.85 9.58 -31.17
C THR A 38 28.88 8.06 -31.19
N SER A 39 30.08 7.51 -31.06
CA SER A 39 30.30 6.10 -30.75
C SER A 39 29.48 5.74 -29.51
N THR A 40 28.39 5.02 -29.69
CA THR A 40 27.59 4.43 -28.62
C THR A 40 28.44 3.32 -27.98
N THR A 41 29.20 3.65 -26.95
CA THR A 41 29.74 2.67 -26.03
C THR A 41 28.54 1.97 -25.39
N VAL A 42 28.26 0.74 -25.81
CA VAL A 42 27.31 -0.14 -25.14
C VAL A 42 27.77 -0.31 -23.69
N ALA A 43 27.10 0.31 -22.78
CA ALA A 43 27.40 0.19 -21.35
C ALA A 43 27.35 -1.28 -20.97
N VAL A 44 28.46 -1.83 -20.46
CA VAL A 44 28.50 -3.18 -19.91
C VAL A 44 27.61 -3.17 -18.68
N PRO A 45 26.58 -4.05 -18.58
CA PRO A 45 25.74 -4.13 -17.40
C PRO A 45 26.58 -4.36 -16.14
N ASP A 46 26.19 -3.72 -15.03
CA ASP A 46 26.87 -3.91 -13.76
C ASP A 46 26.75 -5.39 -13.33
N SER A 47 27.81 -5.92 -12.71
CA SER A 47 27.81 -7.27 -12.16
C SER A 47 27.18 -7.25 -10.76
N PHE A 48 25.88 -7.46 -10.67
CA PHE A 48 25.17 -7.62 -9.39
C PHE A 48 25.17 -9.08 -8.95
N GLU A 49 25.20 -9.31 -7.64
CA GLU A 49 25.11 -10.64 -7.06
C GLU A 49 23.67 -11.20 -7.23
N VAL A 50 23.55 -12.43 -7.76
CA VAL A 50 22.25 -13.11 -7.96
C VAL A 50 21.86 -13.93 -6.72
N GLY A 51 20.57 -14.07 -6.47
CA GLY A 51 20.02 -14.85 -5.35
C GLY A 51 20.18 -14.19 -3.99
N LYS A 52 20.69 -12.94 -3.94
CA LYS A 52 20.82 -12.16 -2.71
C LYS A 52 20.17 -10.80 -2.84
N ILE A 53 19.63 -10.31 -1.73
CA ILE A 53 19.14 -8.93 -1.67
C ILE A 53 20.34 -8.01 -1.44
N ILE A 54 20.48 -7.03 -2.33
CA ILE A 54 21.34 -5.88 -2.17
C ILE A 54 20.45 -4.75 -1.66
N SER A 55 20.56 -4.41 -0.39
CA SER A 55 19.61 -3.51 0.29
C SER A 55 19.75 -2.05 -0.14
N ASP A 56 20.92 -1.65 -0.65
CA ASP A 56 21.20 -0.26 -0.99
C ASP A 56 22.08 -0.15 -2.24
N VAL A 57 21.42 0.07 -3.37
CA VAL A 57 22.09 0.36 -4.66
C VAL A 57 21.88 1.83 -4.98
N THR A 58 22.92 2.64 -4.83
CA THR A 58 22.87 4.06 -5.15
C THR A 58 22.67 4.28 -6.65
N CYS A 59 21.75 5.18 -7.02
CA CYS A 59 21.52 5.57 -8.41
C CYS A 59 22.72 6.37 -8.96
N LYS A 60 23.19 6.04 -10.16
CA LYS A 60 24.38 6.69 -10.75
C LYS A 60 24.15 8.14 -11.14
N THR A 61 22.93 8.53 -11.46
CA THR A 61 22.57 9.88 -11.89
C THR A 61 22.21 10.81 -10.74
N ASP A 62 21.83 10.24 -9.59
CA ASP A 62 21.48 11.00 -8.39
C ASP A 62 21.79 10.15 -7.15
N ALA A 63 22.92 10.44 -6.51
CA ALA A 63 23.42 9.70 -5.35
C ALA A 63 22.57 9.90 -4.07
N SER A 64 21.61 10.81 -4.07
CA SER A 64 20.64 10.96 -2.98
C SER A 64 19.51 9.93 -3.03
N GLN A 65 19.42 9.16 -4.12
CA GLN A 65 18.42 8.14 -4.34
C GLN A 65 19.06 6.76 -4.43
N SER A 66 18.38 5.79 -3.85
CA SER A 66 18.81 4.39 -3.88
C SER A 66 17.63 3.43 -3.94
N TYR A 67 17.95 2.17 -4.16
CA TYR A 67 16.96 1.09 -4.20
C TYR A 67 17.53 -0.23 -3.69
N ALA A 68 16.67 -1.07 -3.17
CA ALA A 68 16.96 -2.47 -2.93
C ALA A 68 16.78 -3.27 -4.24
N LEU A 69 17.62 -4.27 -4.45
CA LEU A 69 17.65 -5.09 -5.66
C LEU A 69 17.68 -6.58 -5.31
N TYR A 70 16.87 -7.37 -5.98
CA TYR A 70 16.97 -8.82 -6.00
C TYR A 70 16.91 -9.35 -7.44
N ILE A 71 17.95 -10.04 -7.87
CA ILE A 71 18.01 -10.78 -9.13
C ILE A 71 17.79 -12.25 -8.78
N PRO A 72 16.85 -12.97 -9.46
CA PRO A 72 16.56 -14.38 -9.16
C PRO A 72 17.80 -15.25 -9.20
N SER A 73 17.85 -16.32 -8.39
CA SER A 73 19.02 -17.20 -8.22
C SER A 73 19.45 -17.90 -9.51
N LYS A 74 18.52 -18.12 -10.45
CA LYS A 74 18.83 -18.65 -11.80
C LYS A 74 19.62 -17.69 -12.67
N GLY A 75 19.79 -16.46 -12.22
CA GLY A 75 20.52 -15.41 -12.91
C GLY A 75 19.76 -14.77 -14.08
N ASN A 76 20.42 -13.82 -14.72
CA ASN A 76 19.86 -12.96 -15.76
C ASN A 76 20.65 -13.18 -17.07
N LYS A 77 20.59 -14.37 -17.65
CA LYS A 77 21.17 -14.61 -19.00
C LYS A 77 20.38 -13.87 -20.07
N ASP A 78 19.05 -13.91 -19.96
CA ASP A 78 18.10 -13.24 -20.84
C ASP A 78 17.47 -12.01 -20.14
N ALA A 79 16.76 -11.18 -20.90
CA ALA A 79 16.02 -10.08 -20.33
C ALA A 79 14.84 -10.59 -19.49
N LEU A 80 14.81 -10.26 -18.19
CA LEU A 80 13.81 -10.72 -17.23
C LEU A 80 12.68 -9.69 -17.01
N PRO A 81 11.48 -10.16 -16.65
CA PRO A 81 10.44 -9.27 -16.14
C PRO A 81 10.88 -8.63 -14.82
N VAL A 82 10.36 -7.43 -14.53
CA VAL A 82 10.68 -6.67 -13.32
C VAL A 82 9.42 -6.18 -12.62
N ILE A 83 9.46 -6.20 -11.28
CA ILE A 83 8.45 -5.54 -10.44
C ILE A 83 9.15 -4.48 -9.59
N TYR A 84 8.70 -3.23 -9.70
CA TYR A 84 9.11 -2.12 -8.86
C TYR A 84 8.17 -1.98 -7.67
N PHE A 85 8.73 -2.06 -6.47
CA PHE A 85 8.00 -1.99 -5.20
C PHE A 85 8.11 -0.61 -4.57
N PHE A 86 6.99 -0.14 -4.04
CA PHE A 86 6.89 1.10 -3.27
C PHE A 86 6.30 0.81 -1.89
N ASP A 87 7.14 0.98 -0.87
CA ASP A 87 6.76 0.91 0.53
C ASP A 87 6.45 2.31 1.05
N PRO A 88 5.40 2.50 1.91
CA PRO A 88 5.03 3.83 2.40
C PRO A 88 6.09 4.50 3.29
N HIS A 89 7.09 3.76 3.77
CA HIS A 89 8.17 4.25 4.64
C HIS A 89 9.54 4.27 3.95
N ALA A 90 9.59 4.07 2.63
CA ALA A 90 10.83 3.96 1.85
C ALA A 90 11.71 2.75 2.24
N ASP A 91 11.12 1.69 2.80
CA ASP A 91 11.84 0.42 3.04
C ASP A 91 11.74 -0.49 1.81
N GLY A 92 12.58 -0.23 0.82
CA GLY A 92 12.61 -1.03 -0.40
C GLY A 92 12.99 -2.50 -0.14
N SER A 93 13.70 -2.79 0.93
CA SER A 93 14.12 -4.15 1.28
C SER A 93 12.99 -4.99 1.86
N LEU A 94 12.02 -4.39 2.52
CA LEU A 94 10.91 -5.08 3.18
C LEU A 94 10.12 -5.99 2.22
N PRO A 95 9.54 -5.49 1.11
CA PRO A 95 8.82 -6.35 0.17
C PRO A 95 9.74 -7.36 -0.54
N LEU A 96 11.00 -7.01 -0.81
CA LEU A 96 11.94 -7.94 -1.42
C LEU A 96 12.23 -9.13 -0.50
N ASN A 97 12.48 -8.91 0.78
CA ASN A 97 12.68 -9.98 1.77
C ASN A 97 11.47 -10.90 1.84
N LYS A 98 10.26 -10.31 1.78
CA LYS A 98 9.00 -11.05 1.86
C LYS A 98 8.75 -11.91 0.62
N TYR A 99 9.14 -11.44 -0.58
CA TYR A 99 8.72 -12.03 -1.86
C TYR A 99 9.85 -12.59 -2.72
N LYS A 100 11.12 -12.57 -2.30
CA LYS A 100 12.25 -13.12 -3.07
C LYS A 100 12.04 -14.58 -3.53
N ALA A 101 11.38 -15.40 -2.72
CA ALA A 101 11.09 -16.78 -3.12
C ALA A 101 10.13 -16.86 -4.32
N LEU A 102 9.18 -15.91 -4.45
CA LEU A 102 8.32 -15.80 -5.64
C LEU A 102 9.10 -15.29 -6.85
N ALA A 103 10.08 -14.41 -6.62
CA ALA A 103 10.99 -13.98 -7.68
C ALA A 103 11.78 -15.15 -8.26
N ASP A 104 12.27 -16.07 -7.43
CA ASP A 104 12.94 -17.30 -7.87
C ASP A 104 11.99 -18.24 -8.61
N GLU A 105 10.76 -18.42 -8.10
CA GLU A 105 9.75 -19.30 -8.67
C GLU A 105 9.32 -18.83 -10.07
N HIS A 106 9.05 -17.52 -10.22
CA HIS A 106 8.50 -16.92 -11.43
C HIS A 106 9.54 -16.19 -12.31
N ASN A 107 10.78 -16.17 -11.89
CA ASN A 107 11.92 -15.55 -12.58
C ASN A 107 11.75 -14.03 -12.82
N PHE A 108 11.41 -13.28 -11.76
CA PHE A 108 11.29 -11.81 -11.77
C PHE A 108 12.48 -11.12 -11.10
N ILE A 109 12.94 -10.01 -11.65
CA ILE A 109 13.74 -9.04 -10.91
C ILE A 109 12.81 -8.27 -9.97
N LEU A 110 13.21 -8.08 -8.71
CA LEU A 110 12.51 -7.20 -7.77
C LEU A 110 13.38 -5.98 -7.46
N ILE A 111 12.77 -4.81 -7.50
CA ILE A 111 13.41 -3.53 -7.18
C ILE A 111 12.51 -2.80 -6.19
N GLY A 112 13.06 -2.41 -5.03
CA GLY A 112 12.32 -1.66 -4.02
C GLY A 112 12.91 -0.26 -3.85
N SER A 113 12.09 0.79 -3.99
CA SER A 113 12.56 2.18 -3.79
C SER A 113 12.89 2.42 -2.33
N ASN A 114 14.10 2.93 -2.04
CA ASN A 114 14.52 3.40 -0.71
C ASN A 114 14.27 4.91 -0.51
N THR A 115 13.60 5.57 -1.46
CA THR A 115 13.43 7.03 -1.44
C THR A 115 11.96 7.44 -1.47
N SER A 116 11.10 6.62 -2.12
CA SER A 116 9.66 6.88 -2.20
C SER A 116 8.99 6.60 -0.87
N LYS A 117 8.33 7.60 -0.28
CA LYS A 117 7.63 7.50 1.01
C LYS A 117 6.36 8.35 1.05
N ASN A 118 5.53 8.11 2.05
CA ASN A 118 4.38 8.96 2.34
C ASN A 118 4.79 10.42 2.55
N GLY A 119 3.97 11.35 2.08
CA GLY A 119 4.22 12.78 2.18
C GLY A 119 5.07 13.38 1.06
N ASN A 120 5.57 12.57 0.13
CA ASN A 120 6.20 13.10 -1.08
C ASN A 120 5.13 13.65 -2.02
N ASP A 121 5.37 14.86 -2.54
CA ASP A 121 4.55 15.43 -3.62
C ASP A 121 4.70 14.61 -4.90
N TRP A 122 3.73 14.70 -5.81
CA TRP A 122 3.76 13.96 -7.07
C TRP A 122 4.94 14.34 -7.96
N SER A 123 5.43 15.57 -7.91
CA SER A 123 6.65 16.01 -8.61
C SER A 123 7.91 15.32 -8.07
N ILE A 124 8.01 15.13 -6.75
CA ILE A 124 9.08 14.37 -6.10
C ILE A 124 8.96 12.89 -6.48
N THR A 125 7.75 12.34 -6.43
CA THR A 125 7.48 10.95 -6.83
C THR A 125 7.89 10.68 -8.28
N GLU A 126 7.58 11.61 -9.20
CA GLU A 126 7.97 11.50 -10.60
C GLU A 126 9.51 11.53 -10.78
N ASN A 127 10.20 12.41 -10.05
CA ASN A 127 11.65 12.46 -10.07
C ASN A 127 12.28 11.16 -9.54
N ILE A 128 11.74 10.62 -8.45
CA ILE A 128 12.18 9.33 -7.88
C ILE A 128 12.00 8.21 -8.91
N TRP A 129 10.81 8.13 -9.52
CA TRP A 129 10.54 7.12 -10.53
C TRP A 129 11.46 7.24 -11.74
N SER A 130 11.60 8.43 -12.30
CA SER A 130 12.42 8.68 -13.50
C SER A 130 13.88 8.32 -13.27
N THR A 131 14.42 8.68 -12.10
CA THR A 131 15.80 8.36 -11.71
C THR A 131 15.98 6.84 -11.54
N LEU A 132 15.12 6.21 -10.75
CA LEU A 132 15.13 4.77 -10.50
C LEU A 132 14.99 3.96 -11.80
N PHE A 133 14.01 4.31 -12.63
CA PHE A 133 13.75 3.65 -13.90
C PHE A 133 14.93 3.80 -14.86
N SER A 134 15.45 5.01 -15.05
CA SER A 134 16.59 5.26 -15.92
C SER A 134 17.85 4.52 -15.47
N ASP A 135 18.12 4.48 -14.16
CA ASP A 135 19.28 3.76 -13.61
C ASP A 135 19.19 2.26 -13.86
N THR A 136 18.06 1.67 -13.52
CA THR A 136 17.83 0.22 -13.63
C THR A 136 17.78 -0.27 -15.07
N GLN A 137 17.19 0.50 -16.00
CA GLN A 137 17.18 0.17 -17.43
C GLN A 137 18.59 0.15 -18.05
N LYS A 138 19.52 0.96 -17.54
CA LYS A 138 20.91 0.98 -18.02
C LYS A 138 21.77 -0.13 -17.42
N ARG A 139 21.44 -0.60 -16.22
CA ARG A 139 22.28 -1.52 -15.43
C ARG A 139 21.83 -2.96 -15.47
N LEU A 140 20.55 -3.22 -15.77
CA LEU A 140 19.92 -4.53 -15.73
C LEU A 140 19.37 -4.93 -17.10
N LYS A 141 19.34 -6.24 -17.38
CA LYS A 141 18.67 -6.77 -18.56
C LYS A 141 17.17 -6.96 -18.25
N ILE A 142 16.38 -5.94 -18.52
CA ILE A 142 14.93 -5.93 -18.26
C ILE A 142 14.15 -6.16 -19.55
N ASN A 143 13.14 -7.02 -19.50
CA ASN A 143 12.19 -7.21 -20.59
C ASN A 143 11.21 -6.03 -20.63
N SER A 144 11.34 -5.17 -21.65
CA SER A 144 10.54 -3.95 -21.80
C SER A 144 9.03 -4.18 -21.94
N ASN A 145 8.60 -5.38 -22.32
CA ASN A 145 7.20 -5.77 -22.41
C ASN A 145 6.64 -6.36 -21.10
N ARG A 146 7.44 -6.44 -20.04
CA ARG A 146 7.07 -7.09 -18.79
C ARG A 146 7.58 -6.28 -17.58
N ILE A 147 7.20 -5.01 -17.52
CA ILE A 147 7.53 -4.07 -16.45
C ILE A 147 6.28 -3.82 -15.65
N TYR A 148 6.36 -4.00 -14.34
CA TYR A 148 5.24 -3.95 -13.42
C TYR A 148 5.58 -3.08 -12.21
N THR A 149 4.54 -2.54 -11.56
CA THR A 149 4.66 -1.84 -10.29
C THR A 149 3.85 -2.54 -9.21
N CYS A 150 4.31 -2.47 -7.98
CA CYS A 150 3.61 -3.00 -6.82
C CYS A 150 3.77 -2.05 -5.64
N GLY A 151 2.72 -1.85 -4.86
CA GLY A 151 2.80 -1.00 -3.69
C GLY A 151 1.81 -1.34 -2.61
N PHE A 152 2.09 -0.86 -1.40
CA PHE A 152 1.22 -1.00 -0.24
C PHE A 152 0.89 0.36 0.35
N SER A 153 -0.38 0.56 0.77
CA SER A 153 -0.86 1.81 1.39
C SER A 153 -0.53 3.04 0.53
N GLY A 154 0.16 4.05 1.03
CA GLY A 154 0.61 5.17 0.20
C GLY A 154 1.50 4.74 -0.97
N GLY A 155 2.33 3.69 -0.81
CA GLY A 155 3.10 3.11 -1.91
C GLY A 155 2.23 2.47 -3.01
N ALA A 156 1.00 2.02 -2.69
CA ALA A 156 0.04 1.56 -3.70
C ALA A 156 -0.44 2.71 -4.59
N LYS A 157 -0.67 3.89 -4.01
CA LYS A 157 -0.99 5.11 -4.77
C LYS A 157 0.17 5.52 -5.69
N VAL A 158 1.43 5.38 -5.21
CA VAL A 158 2.64 5.62 -6.02
C VAL A 158 2.72 4.61 -7.17
N ALA A 159 2.54 3.30 -6.91
CA ALA A 159 2.54 2.27 -7.94
C ALA A 159 1.50 2.53 -9.03
N SER A 160 0.29 2.93 -8.62
CA SER A 160 -0.80 3.33 -9.53
C SER A 160 -0.47 4.60 -10.30
N TYR A 161 0.07 5.64 -9.63
CA TYR A 161 0.50 6.88 -10.28
C TYR A 161 1.50 6.61 -11.40
N VAL A 162 2.51 5.80 -11.12
CA VAL A 162 3.52 5.41 -12.12
C VAL A 162 2.86 4.69 -13.30
N ALA A 163 1.94 3.74 -13.05
CA ALA A 163 1.25 3.03 -14.12
C ALA A 163 0.36 3.93 -14.97
N LEU A 164 -0.28 4.93 -14.37
CA LEU A 164 -1.13 5.90 -15.06
C LEU A 164 -0.35 6.84 -15.98
N ASN A 165 0.88 7.19 -15.61
CA ASN A 165 1.68 8.20 -16.31
C ASN A 165 2.74 7.59 -17.25
N HIS A 166 3.01 6.27 -17.17
CA HIS A 166 4.08 5.63 -17.95
C HIS A 166 3.61 4.39 -18.71
N ASN A 167 3.48 4.49 -20.01
CA ASN A 167 3.00 3.42 -20.91
C ASN A 167 3.89 2.16 -20.94
N SER A 168 5.10 2.23 -20.38
CA SER A 168 5.99 1.07 -20.22
C SER A 168 5.45 0.07 -19.19
N ILE A 169 4.61 0.49 -18.25
CA ILE A 169 4.03 -0.36 -17.22
C ILE A 169 2.89 -1.20 -17.83
N LYS A 170 2.97 -2.52 -17.62
CA LYS A 170 2.00 -3.49 -18.16
C LYS A 170 1.01 -4.02 -17.12
N GLY A 171 1.29 -3.79 -15.84
CA GLY A 171 0.38 -4.14 -14.77
C GLY A 171 0.82 -3.54 -13.44
N VAL A 172 -0.17 -3.32 -12.57
CA VAL A 172 0.02 -2.82 -11.21
C VAL A 172 -0.61 -3.78 -10.20
N ILE A 173 0.08 -3.98 -9.07
CA ILE A 173 -0.44 -4.70 -7.90
C ILE A 173 -0.54 -3.69 -6.75
N VAL A 174 -1.72 -3.52 -6.20
CA VAL A 174 -1.99 -2.59 -5.10
C VAL A 174 -2.53 -3.32 -3.87
N GLY A 175 -2.08 -2.92 -2.69
CA GLY A 175 -2.59 -3.42 -1.41
C GLY A 175 -2.79 -2.28 -0.42
N GLY A 176 -3.84 -2.33 0.40
CA GLY A 176 -4.13 -1.33 1.42
C GLY A 176 -4.57 0.05 0.92
N ALA A 177 -4.39 0.36 -0.34
CA ALA A 177 -4.92 1.52 -1.07
C ALA A 177 -4.97 1.18 -2.57
N GLY A 178 -5.61 2.04 -3.38
CA GLY A 178 -5.77 1.84 -4.81
C GLY A 178 -5.15 2.96 -5.65
N LEU A 179 -6.00 3.72 -6.34
CA LEU A 179 -5.59 4.87 -7.16
C LEU A 179 -5.16 6.06 -6.29
N PRO A 180 -4.38 7.02 -6.84
CA PRO A 180 -4.20 8.32 -6.22
C PRO A 180 -5.53 9.00 -5.92
N ASP A 181 -5.56 9.85 -4.89
CA ASP A 181 -6.78 10.55 -4.50
C ASP A 181 -7.36 11.35 -5.68
N GLU A 182 -8.67 11.44 -5.75
CA GLU A 182 -9.43 12.12 -6.82
C GLU A 182 -9.24 11.54 -8.24
N THR A 183 -8.50 10.43 -8.38
CA THR A 183 -8.32 9.76 -9.67
C THR A 183 -9.48 8.77 -9.90
N PRO A 184 -10.35 9.00 -10.89
CA PRO A 184 -11.45 8.08 -11.19
C PRO A 184 -10.94 6.79 -11.84
N ALA A 185 -11.66 5.69 -11.63
CA ALA A 185 -11.51 4.50 -12.45
C ALA A 185 -11.81 4.84 -13.93
N ASN A 186 -11.00 4.29 -14.85
CA ASN A 186 -11.10 4.58 -16.28
C ASN A 186 -10.61 3.36 -17.08
N ASN A 187 -10.58 3.48 -18.39
CA ASN A 187 -9.97 2.50 -19.30
C ASN A 187 -8.44 2.63 -19.23
N PHE A 188 -7.80 1.73 -18.51
CA PHE A 188 -6.32 1.69 -18.39
C PHE A 188 -5.72 0.71 -19.40
N ASN A 189 -4.52 1.03 -19.89
CA ASN A 189 -3.77 0.20 -20.83
C ASN A 189 -2.86 -0.83 -20.13
N PHE A 190 -3.10 -1.08 -18.83
CA PHE A 190 -2.37 -2.02 -18.00
C PHE A 190 -3.35 -2.83 -17.15
N THR A 191 -2.92 -3.97 -16.64
CA THR A 191 -3.76 -4.78 -15.75
C THR A 191 -3.71 -4.25 -14.33
N PHE A 192 -4.86 -4.27 -13.62
CA PHE A 192 -4.99 -3.75 -12.26
C PHE A 192 -5.33 -4.88 -11.28
N THR A 193 -4.42 -5.22 -10.40
CA THR A 193 -4.62 -6.26 -9.38
C THR A 193 -4.72 -5.62 -8.00
N ILE A 194 -5.85 -5.81 -7.33
CA ILE A 194 -6.12 -5.34 -5.98
C ILE A 194 -5.91 -6.50 -5.01
N ILE A 195 -5.18 -6.26 -3.92
CA ILE A 195 -5.06 -7.21 -2.79
C ILE A 195 -5.69 -6.55 -1.56
N ALA A 196 -6.76 -7.14 -1.04
CA ALA A 196 -7.56 -6.59 0.04
C ALA A 196 -7.54 -7.51 1.28
N GLY A 197 -7.02 -7.00 2.39
CA GLY A 197 -7.18 -7.64 3.70
C GLY A 197 -8.63 -7.52 4.19
N GLU A 198 -9.26 -8.60 4.63
CA GLU A 198 -10.65 -8.53 5.13
C GLU A 198 -10.78 -7.68 6.39
N GLY A 199 -9.71 -7.55 7.19
CA GLY A 199 -9.63 -6.68 8.37
C GLY A 199 -8.96 -5.31 8.11
N ASP A 200 -8.64 -4.96 6.87
CA ASP A 200 -8.08 -3.66 6.49
C ASP A 200 -9.17 -2.57 6.50
N MET A 201 -8.92 -1.43 7.18
CA MET A 201 -9.86 -0.31 7.23
C MET A 201 -10.24 0.25 5.85
N ASN A 202 -9.40 0.03 4.83
CA ASN A 202 -9.63 0.45 3.46
C ASN A 202 -10.28 -0.64 2.59
N MET A 203 -10.62 -1.81 3.15
CA MET A 203 -11.17 -2.93 2.40
C MET A 203 -12.44 -2.54 1.62
N THR A 204 -13.34 -1.78 2.24
CA THR A 204 -14.57 -1.32 1.58
C THR A 204 -14.31 -0.40 0.40
N ASP A 205 -13.28 0.44 0.49
CA ASP A 205 -12.88 1.37 -0.58
C ASP A 205 -12.22 0.61 -1.75
N LEU A 206 -11.43 -0.43 -1.45
CA LEU A 206 -10.86 -1.31 -2.47
C LEU A 206 -11.93 -2.12 -3.21
N VAL A 207 -12.97 -2.58 -2.50
CA VAL A 207 -14.15 -3.22 -3.12
C VAL A 207 -14.92 -2.22 -3.99
N ALA A 208 -15.11 -0.99 -3.53
CA ALA A 208 -15.74 0.05 -4.32
C ALA A 208 -14.95 0.35 -5.60
N LEU A 209 -13.62 0.48 -5.51
CA LEU A 209 -12.74 0.65 -6.67
C LEU A 209 -12.87 -0.51 -7.66
N ASN A 210 -12.89 -1.76 -7.17
CA ASN A 210 -13.12 -2.91 -8.05
C ASN A 210 -14.44 -2.81 -8.80
N ASN A 211 -15.53 -2.45 -8.11
CA ASN A 211 -16.85 -2.29 -8.72
C ASN A 211 -16.91 -1.12 -9.73
N GLU A 212 -16.10 -0.07 -9.54
CA GLU A 212 -15.97 1.00 -10.53
C GLU A 212 -15.15 0.54 -11.75
N LEU A 213 -14.11 -0.26 -11.56
CA LEU A 213 -13.34 -0.85 -12.65
C LEU A 213 -14.18 -1.84 -13.48
N ASP A 214 -15.16 -2.55 -12.87
CA ASP A 214 -16.13 -3.41 -13.58
C ASP A 214 -16.92 -2.65 -14.65
N LYS A 215 -17.07 -1.32 -14.52
CA LYS A 215 -17.76 -0.47 -15.48
C LYS A 215 -16.88 -0.01 -16.63
N THR A 216 -15.62 -0.41 -16.64
CA THR A 216 -14.59 -0.03 -17.61
C THR A 216 -14.14 -1.22 -18.45
N GLN A 217 -13.23 -0.97 -19.40
CA GLN A 217 -12.56 -2.04 -20.18
C GLN A 217 -11.22 -2.46 -19.56
N THR A 218 -10.85 -1.91 -18.40
CA THR A 218 -9.62 -2.26 -17.70
C THR A 218 -9.68 -3.71 -17.25
N LYS A 219 -8.69 -4.50 -17.64
CA LYS A 219 -8.51 -5.83 -17.05
C LYS A 219 -8.10 -5.67 -15.60
N HIS A 220 -8.94 -6.15 -14.68
CA HIS A 220 -8.68 -6.02 -13.27
C HIS A 220 -9.12 -7.27 -12.52
N ARG A 221 -8.70 -7.37 -11.27
CA ARG A 221 -9.05 -8.44 -10.35
C ARG A 221 -8.86 -8.01 -8.90
N ILE A 222 -9.59 -8.62 -8.01
CA ILE A 222 -9.42 -8.45 -6.57
C ILE A 222 -9.13 -9.78 -5.89
N ILE A 223 -8.11 -9.80 -5.04
CA ILE A 223 -7.67 -10.96 -4.25
C ILE A 223 -7.86 -10.63 -2.78
N PHE A 224 -8.64 -11.44 -2.06
CA PHE A 224 -8.88 -11.24 -0.64
C PHE A 224 -7.99 -12.14 0.22
N PHE A 225 -7.62 -11.66 1.41
CA PHE A 225 -6.95 -12.48 2.41
C PHE A 225 -7.41 -12.15 3.83
N ASP A 226 -7.27 -13.13 4.74
CA ASP A 226 -7.54 -12.96 6.15
C ASP A 226 -6.36 -12.20 6.80
N GLY A 227 -6.40 -10.86 6.77
CA GLY A 227 -5.36 -9.99 7.32
C GLY A 227 -5.86 -8.57 7.48
N LYS A 228 -5.00 -7.73 8.05
CA LYS A 228 -5.28 -6.33 8.34
C LYS A 228 -4.63 -5.42 7.28
N HIS A 229 -4.38 -4.15 7.66
CA HIS A 229 -3.63 -3.19 6.84
C HIS A 229 -2.13 -3.53 6.86
N GLU A 230 -1.73 -4.44 6.01
CA GLU A 230 -0.37 -5.00 5.97
C GLU A 230 0.00 -5.52 4.57
N TRP A 231 1.29 -5.62 4.27
CA TRP A 231 1.75 -6.35 3.10
C TRP A 231 1.22 -7.79 3.12
N SER A 232 0.58 -8.21 2.05
CA SER A 232 -0.09 -9.51 1.97
C SER A 232 0.86 -10.70 2.24
N PRO A 233 0.35 -11.82 2.77
CA PRO A 233 1.13 -13.05 2.89
C PRO A 233 1.66 -13.54 1.54
N LYS A 234 2.79 -14.28 1.56
CA LYS A 234 3.45 -14.78 0.35
C LYS A 234 2.53 -15.60 -0.56
N ASN A 235 1.68 -16.47 0.00
CA ASN A 235 0.74 -17.28 -0.76
C ASN A 235 -0.32 -16.47 -1.50
N ILE A 236 -0.69 -15.31 -0.99
CA ILE A 236 -1.62 -14.36 -1.64
C ILE A 236 -0.90 -13.59 -2.74
N MET A 237 0.29 -13.04 -2.46
CA MET A 237 1.11 -12.37 -3.47
C MET A 237 1.49 -13.33 -4.61
N SER A 238 1.64 -14.65 -4.35
CA SER A 238 1.88 -15.66 -5.39
C SER A 238 0.78 -15.64 -6.45
N ILE A 239 -0.49 -15.51 -6.07
CA ILE A 239 -1.61 -15.46 -7.02
C ILE A 239 -1.51 -14.19 -7.90
N ALA A 240 -1.06 -13.07 -7.32
CA ALA A 240 -0.85 -11.85 -8.11
C ALA A 240 0.32 -12.01 -9.09
N PHE A 241 1.43 -12.66 -8.70
CA PHE A 241 2.55 -12.99 -9.61
C PHE A 241 2.10 -13.95 -10.71
N GLU A 242 1.34 -15.00 -10.38
CA GLU A 242 0.71 -15.90 -11.36
C GLU A 242 -0.16 -15.10 -12.34
N GLY A 243 -0.90 -14.09 -11.83
CA GLY A 243 -1.72 -13.19 -12.66
C GLY A 243 -0.91 -12.40 -13.68
N LEU A 244 0.25 -11.86 -13.30
CA LEU A 244 1.15 -11.17 -14.24
C LEU A 244 1.69 -12.13 -15.33
N GLN A 245 1.92 -13.40 -14.98
CA GLN A 245 2.33 -14.42 -15.97
C GLN A 245 1.20 -14.74 -16.95
N PHE A 246 -0.04 -14.93 -16.46
CA PHE A 246 -1.21 -15.16 -17.31
C PHE A 246 -1.48 -13.98 -18.24
N ASP A 247 -1.37 -12.75 -17.75
CA ASP A 247 -1.51 -11.56 -18.58
C ASP A 247 -0.46 -11.51 -19.69
N ALA A 248 0.81 -11.79 -19.35
CA ALA A 248 1.89 -11.84 -20.33
C ALA A 248 1.71 -12.96 -21.36
N MET A 249 1.17 -14.14 -20.98
CA MET A 249 0.83 -15.21 -21.91
C MET A 249 -0.30 -14.78 -22.88
N ARG A 250 -1.33 -14.12 -22.36
CA ARG A 250 -2.48 -13.64 -23.13
C ARG A 250 -2.07 -12.59 -24.15
N GLU A 251 -1.13 -11.71 -23.79
CA GLU A 251 -0.56 -10.67 -24.63
C GLU A 251 0.60 -11.15 -25.53
N LYS A 252 0.95 -12.43 -25.45
CA LYS A 252 2.05 -13.06 -26.22
C LYS A 252 3.44 -12.48 -25.88
N HIS A 253 3.59 -11.89 -24.71
CA HIS A 253 4.89 -11.43 -24.17
C HIS A 253 5.60 -12.53 -23.38
N PHE A 254 4.94 -13.66 -23.16
CA PHE A 254 5.45 -14.87 -22.55
C PHE A 254 4.84 -16.08 -23.25
N PRO A 255 5.61 -17.15 -23.53
CA PRO A 255 5.06 -18.37 -24.13
C PRO A 255 3.97 -18.96 -23.26
N LYS A 256 2.90 -19.47 -23.90
CA LYS A 256 1.85 -20.20 -23.19
C LYS A 256 2.45 -21.46 -22.54
N ASP A 257 2.22 -21.61 -21.25
CA ASP A 257 2.65 -22.76 -20.45
C ASP A 257 1.42 -23.50 -19.93
N ASP A 258 1.04 -24.57 -20.64
CA ASP A 258 -0.13 -25.36 -20.27
C ASP A 258 0.05 -26.07 -18.93
N LYS A 259 1.28 -26.44 -18.54
CA LYS A 259 1.54 -27.04 -17.23
C LYS A 259 1.28 -26.01 -16.11
N PHE A 260 1.80 -24.80 -16.25
CA PHE A 260 1.58 -23.72 -15.30
C PHE A 260 0.08 -23.36 -15.16
N ILE A 261 -0.65 -23.33 -16.29
CA ILE A 261 -2.10 -23.11 -16.30
C ILE A 261 -2.82 -24.23 -15.54
N ASN A 262 -2.50 -25.49 -15.81
CA ASN A 262 -3.14 -26.63 -15.16
C ASN A 262 -2.81 -26.70 -13.66
N ASP A 263 -1.58 -26.43 -13.26
CA ASP A 263 -1.18 -26.37 -11.84
C ASP A 263 -2.00 -25.32 -11.07
N TYR A 264 -2.27 -24.14 -11.67
CA TYR A 264 -3.15 -23.13 -11.09
C TYR A 264 -4.60 -23.63 -10.98
N ILE A 265 -5.14 -24.22 -12.05
CA ILE A 265 -6.51 -24.76 -12.09
C ILE A 265 -6.75 -25.72 -10.94
N GLU A 266 -5.86 -26.70 -10.73
CA GLU A 266 -6.00 -27.69 -9.67
C GLU A 266 -5.93 -27.07 -8.26
N LYS A 267 -5.02 -26.12 -8.04
CA LYS A 267 -4.93 -25.35 -6.79
C LYS A 267 -6.23 -24.57 -6.53
N SER A 268 -6.76 -23.90 -7.55
CA SER A 268 -7.97 -23.09 -7.43
C SER A 268 -9.22 -23.95 -7.19
N LYS A 269 -9.39 -25.04 -7.96
CA LYS A 269 -10.47 -26.03 -7.72
C LYS A 269 -10.44 -26.56 -6.29
N THR A 270 -9.24 -26.83 -5.76
CA THR A 270 -9.06 -27.26 -4.37
C THR A 270 -9.52 -26.19 -3.37
N ARG A 271 -9.13 -24.92 -3.56
CA ARG A 271 -9.58 -23.81 -2.70
C ARG A 271 -11.09 -23.66 -2.74
N ILE A 272 -11.70 -23.67 -3.92
CA ILE A 272 -13.16 -23.56 -4.10
C ILE A 272 -13.88 -24.68 -3.36
N ASN A 273 -13.42 -25.92 -3.49
CA ASN A 273 -14.01 -27.06 -2.80
C ASN A 273 -13.88 -26.94 -1.27
N ASN A 274 -12.72 -26.53 -0.78
CA ASN A 274 -12.52 -26.31 0.66
C ASN A 274 -13.47 -25.22 1.21
N PHE A 275 -13.60 -24.10 0.51
CA PHE A 275 -14.56 -23.05 0.90
C PHE A 275 -15.99 -23.54 0.84
N SER A 276 -16.39 -24.26 -0.19
CA SER A 276 -17.73 -24.82 -0.34
C SER A 276 -18.05 -25.83 0.78
N ASN A 277 -17.11 -26.72 1.10
CA ASN A 277 -17.27 -27.74 2.15
C ASN A 277 -17.34 -27.14 3.55
N SER A 278 -16.69 -25.99 3.77
CA SER A 278 -16.79 -25.21 5.02
C SER A 278 -17.94 -24.23 5.04
N SER A 279 -18.87 -24.34 4.08
CA SER A 279 -20.02 -23.43 3.92
C SER A 279 -19.66 -21.96 3.76
N ASN A 280 -18.44 -21.63 3.31
CA ASN A 280 -18.00 -20.28 3.04
C ASN A 280 -18.21 -19.93 1.56
N LEU A 281 -19.48 -19.77 1.18
CA LEU A 281 -19.85 -19.70 -0.24
C LEU A 281 -19.42 -18.37 -0.89
N ILE A 282 -19.29 -17.29 -0.12
CA ILE A 282 -18.75 -16.02 -0.63
C ILE A 282 -17.29 -16.19 -1.05
N LYS A 283 -16.45 -16.84 -0.21
CA LYS A 283 -15.04 -17.08 -0.58
C LYS A 283 -14.92 -18.04 -1.77
N ALA A 284 -15.82 -19.04 -1.85
CA ALA A 284 -15.86 -19.96 -3.00
C ALA A 284 -16.23 -19.23 -4.30
N GLU A 285 -17.20 -18.36 -4.27
CA GLU A 285 -17.63 -17.58 -5.45
C GLU A 285 -16.55 -16.57 -5.88
N ARG A 286 -15.94 -15.84 -4.93
CA ARG A 286 -14.81 -14.94 -5.19
C ARG A 286 -13.63 -15.66 -5.86
N GLU A 287 -13.31 -16.88 -5.41
CA GLU A 287 -12.26 -17.70 -6.02
C GLU A 287 -12.63 -18.15 -7.44
N CYS A 288 -13.92 -18.44 -7.71
CA CYS A 288 -14.38 -18.71 -9.07
C CYS A 288 -14.19 -17.49 -9.97
N LYS A 289 -14.64 -16.30 -9.55
CA LYS A 289 -14.48 -15.05 -10.30
C LYS A 289 -13.01 -14.74 -10.59
N LEU A 290 -12.17 -14.80 -9.56
CA LEU A 290 -10.71 -14.61 -9.70
C LEU A 290 -10.12 -15.57 -10.74
N SER A 291 -10.53 -16.85 -10.71
CA SER A 291 -10.04 -17.84 -11.68
C SER A 291 -10.54 -17.58 -13.09
N ILE A 292 -11.76 -17.08 -13.23
CA ILE A 292 -12.27 -16.65 -14.55
C ILE A 292 -11.40 -15.51 -15.08
N ASP A 293 -11.15 -14.45 -14.30
CA ASP A 293 -10.35 -13.29 -14.70
C ASP A 293 -8.92 -13.69 -15.10
N LEU A 294 -8.33 -14.63 -14.37
CA LEU A 294 -6.97 -15.11 -14.61
C LEU A 294 -6.86 -16.04 -15.83
N LEU A 295 -7.88 -16.88 -16.11
CA LEU A 295 -7.82 -17.94 -17.11
C LEU A 295 -8.54 -17.60 -18.42
N GLU A 296 -9.38 -16.57 -18.48
CA GLU A 296 -10.11 -16.18 -19.68
C GLU A 296 -9.16 -15.96 -20.87
N GLY A 297 -9.47 -16.61 -21.99
CA GLY A 297 -8.67 -16.57 -23.21
C GLY A 297 -7.40 -17.45 -23.20
N LEU A 298 -7.10 -18.19 -22.13
CA LEU A 298 -5.96 -19.09 -22.03
C LEU A 298 -6.34 -20.56 -22.11
N THR A 299 -7.53 -20.94 -21.63
CA THR A 299 -7.97 -22.33 -21.58
C THR A 299 -9.49 -22.44 -21.61
N ASN A 300 -10.01 -23.56 -22.11
CA ASN A 300 -11.44 -23.89 -22.08
C ASN A 300 -11.91 -24.33 -20.67
N GLU A 301 -10.99 -24.69 -19.77
CA GLU A 301 -11.32 -25.03 -18.38
C GLU A 301 -11.98 -23.86 -17.60
N VAL A 302 -11.87 -22.64 -18.10
CA VAL A 302 -12.58 -21.48 -17.57
C VAL A 302 -14.10 -21.72 -17.48
N ASN A 303 -14.67 -22.55 -18.35
CA ASN A 303 -16.11 -22.87 -18.33
C ASN A 303 -16.53 -23.57 -17.04
N TRP A 304 -15.69 -24.45 -16.49
CA TRP A 304 -15.96 -25.08 -15.20
C TRP A 304 -16.12 -24.04 -14.08
N PHE A 305 -15.27 -23.01 -14.05
CA PHE A 305 -15.35 -21.94 -13.06
C PHE A 305 -16.60 -21.08 -13.25
N LYS A 306 -16.99 -20.78 -14.50
CA LYS A 306 -18.23 -20.04 -14.81
C LYS A 306 -19.47 -20.81 -14.37
N GLU A 307 -19.53 -22.10 -14.65
CA GLU A 307 -20.64 -22.98 -14.24
C GLU A 307 -20.71 -23.07 -12.70
N LYS A 308 -19.57 -23.21 -12.03
CA LYS A 308 -19.49 -23.29 -10.57
C LYS A 308 -19.89 -21.96 -9.90
N GLU A 309 -19.41 -20.83 -10.43
CA GLU A 309 -19.80 -19.49 -10.00
C GLU A 309 -21.30 -19.30 -10.11
N ALA A 310 -21.89 -19.58 -11.28
CA ALA A 310 -23.32 -19.45 -11.51
C ALA A 310 -24.15 -20.36 -10.57
N ALA A 311 -23.70 -21.59 -10.33
CA ALA A 311 -24.36 -22.50 -9.39
C ALA A 311 -24.33 -21.96 -7.95
N LEU A 312 -23.19 -21.40 -7.51
CA LEU A 312 -23.05 -20.78 -6.19
C LEU A 312 -23.95 -19.54 -6.08
N ALA A 313 -23.87 -18.62 -7.03
CA ALA A 313 -24.61 -17.36 -7.04
C ALA A 313 -26.15 -17.57 -7.04
N ASN A 314 -26.63 -18.66 -7.62
CA ASN A 314 -28.05 -19.00 -7.62
C ASN A 314 -28.52 -19.69 -6.34
N SER A 315 -27.63 -20.18 -5.48
CA SER A 315 -28.01 -20.89 -4.25
C SER A 315 -28.63 -19.96 -3.21
N ALA A 316 -29.62 -20.44 -2.48
CA ALA A 316 -30.29 -19.68 -1.43
C ALA A 316 -29.34 -19.32 -0.28
N GLU A 317 -28.43 -20.22 0.05
CA GLU A 317 -27.45 -20.00 1.13
C GLU A 317 -26.43 -18.93 0.76
N TYR A 318 -25.91 -18.90 -0.47
CA TYR A 318 -25.04 -17.83 -0.96
C TYR A 318 -25.75 -16.45 -0.87
N LYS A 319 -27.00 -16.38 -1.37
CA LYS A 319 -27.78 -15.13 -1.33
C LYS A 319 -27.99 -14.62 0.10
N LYS A 320 -28.19 -15.52 1.05
CA LYS A 320 -28.28 -15.19 2.47
C LYS A 320 -26.97 -14.64 3.02
N GLN A 321 -25.83 -15.29 2.70
CA GLN A 321 -24.48 -14.82 3.10
C GLN A 321 -24.15 -13.47 2.48
N LEU A 322 -24.45 -13.28 1.19
CA LEU A 322 -24.25 -12.01 0.49
C LEU A 322 -25.06 -10.88 1.12
N GLN A 323 -26.33 -11.13 1.46
CA GLN A 323 -27.18 -10.15 2.14
C GLN A 323 -26.62 -9.79 3.53
N ALA A 324 -26.14 -10.78 4.29
CA ALA A 324 -25.51 -10.55 5.58
C ALA A 324 -24.25 -9.70 5.45
N GLN A 325 -23.39 -9.98 4.47
CA GLN A 325 -22.20 -9.18 4.18
C GLN A 325 -22.55 -7.74 3.79
N GLN A 326 -23.56 -7.55 2.94
CA GLN A 326 -24.01 -6.21 2.54
C GLN A 326 -24.54 -5.41 3.73
N ASN A 327 -25.27 -6.06 4.64
CA ASN A 327 -25.75 -5.43 5.86
C ASN A 327 -24.60 -4.98 6.77
N LEU A 328 -23.52 -5.79 6.88
CA LEU A 328 -22.33 -5.40 7.63
C LEU A 328 -21.63 -4.19 6.99
N PHE A 329 -21.48 -4.16 5.65
CA PHE A 329 -20.91 -3.02 4.96
C PHE A 329 -21.73 -1.74 5.18
N ASN A 330 -23.05 -1.81 5.07
CA ASN A 330 -23.93 -0.68 5.34
C ASN A 330 -23.80 -0.20 6.80
N THR A 331 -23.72 -1.13 7.75
CA THR A 331 -23.53 -0.83 9.17
C THR A 331 -22.22 -0.11 9.39
N GLU A 332 -21.12 -0.61 8.81
CA GLU A 332 -19.80 0.01 8.89
C GLU A 332 -19.80 1.44 8.35
N GLN A 333 -20.38 1.66 7.16
CA GLN A 333 -20.47 3.00 6.56
C GLN A 333 -21.28 3.97 7.42
N ASN A 334 -22.42 3.52 7.98
CA ASN A 334 -23.22 4.34 8.88
C ASN A 334 -22.47 4.70 10.16
N MET A 335 -21.67 3.77 10.71
CA MET A 335 -20.86 4.05 11.89
C MET A 335 -19.73 5.04 11.58
N LYS A 336 -19.00 4.88 10.45
CA LYS A 336 -17.99 5.83 9.98
C LYS A 336 -18.61 7.23 9.80
N ALA A 337 -19.78 7.34 9.18
CA ALA A 337 -20.49 8.62 9.02
C ALA A 337 -20.88 9.26 10.37
N ALA A 338 -21.33 8.46 11.34
CA ALA A 338 -21.63 8.96 12.68
C ALA A 338 -20.35 9.47 13.39
N TYR A 339 -19.22 8.76 13.27
CA TYR A 339 -17.93 9.18 13.85
C TYR A 339 -17.45 10.51 13.26
N MET A 340 -17.62 10.74 11.95
CA MET A 340 -17.26 12.01 11.31
C MET A 340 -17.94 13.23 11.99
N GLN A 341 -19.20 13.08 12.43
CA GLN A 341 -19.88 14.12 13.18
C GLN A 341 -19.32 14.27 14.60
N GLN A 342 -18.92 13.18 15.22
CA GLN A 342 -18.42 13.15 16.60
C GLN A 342 -16.97 13.63 16.73
N PHE A 343 -16.16 13.60 15.68
CA PHE A 343 -14.83 14.22 15.70
C PHE A 343 -14.89 15.73 16.01
N GLN A 344 -16.01 16.39 15.71
CA GLN A 344 -16.22 17.80 16.01
C GLN A 344 -16.89 18.06 17.37
N ASN A 345 -17.74 17.13 17.83
CA ASN A 345 -18.67 17.37 18.93
C ASN A 345 -18.56 16.33 20.08
N GLY A 346 -17.91 15.19 19.83
CA GLY A 346 -17.80 14.12 20.82
C GLY A 346 -16.88 14.52 21.97
N ASP A 347 -17.34 14.25 23.19
CA ASP A 347 -16.50 14.41 24.39
C ASP A 347 -15.70 13.14 24.70
N ILE A 348 -14.80 13.21 25.67
CA ILE A 348 -13.95 12.11 26.07
C ILE A 348 -14.76 10.88 26.54
N ASN A 349 -15.92 11.07 27.17
CA ASN A 349 -16.75 9.97 27.68
C ASN A 349 -17.41 9.21 26.51
N TYR A 350 -17.88 9.95 25.50
CA TYR A 350 -18.40 9.33 24.28
C TYR A 350 -17.34 8.45 23.62
N TRP A 351 -16.14 8.98 23.41
CA TRP A 351 -15.06 8.24 22.74
C TRP A 351 -14.56 7.07 23.58
N THR A 352 -14.39 7.24 24.90
CA THR A 352 -13.98 6.15 25.78
C THR A 352 -14.95 4.97 25.69
N LYS A 353 -16.26 5.25 25.73
CA LYS A 353 -17.29 4.21 25.60
C LYS A 353 -17.25 3.56 24.21
N THR A 354 -17.17 4.38 23.16
CA THR A 354 -17.16 3.91 21.76
C THR A 354 -15.97 3.00 21.48
N ILE A 355 -14.76 3.45 21.82
CA ILE A 355 -13.51 2.71 21.61
C ILE A 355 -13.54 1.38 22.39
N THR A 356 -13.94 1.41 23.66
CA THR A 356 -14.02 0.20 24.50
C THR A 356 -15.02 -0.83 23.93
N ASP A 357 -16.17 -0.36 23.44
CA ASP A 357 -17.18 -1.23 22.83
C ASP A 357 -16.66 -1.85 21.54
N LEU A 358 -16.03 -1.05 20.66
CA LEU A 358 -15.42 -1.53 19.41
C LEU A 358 -14.32 -2.55 19.66
N GLN A 359 -13.36 -2.25 20.54
CA GLN A 359 -12.26 -3.15 20.90
C GLN A 359 -12.76 -4.48 21.48
N THR A 360 -13.87 -4.43 22.24
CA THR A 360 -14.50 -5.63 22.79
C THR A 360 -15.13 -6.50 21.69
N LYS A 361 -15.90 -5.88 20.81
CA LYS A 361 -16.56 -6.56 19.68
C LYS A 361 -15.59 -7.07 18.62
N ALA A 362 -14.48 -6.36 18.41
CA ALA A 362 -13.41 -6.73 17.47
C ALA A 362 -12.69 -8.04 17.83
N LYS A 363 -12.83 -8.54 19.08
CA LYS A 363 -12.23 -9.81 19.50
C LYS A 363 -12.97 -11.04 18.96
N ALA A 364 -14.20 -10.89 18.49
CA ALA A 364 -15.00 -11.99 17.96
C ALA A 364 -14.43 -12.50 16.62
N GLN A 365 -14.28 -13.82 16.52
CA GLN A 365 -13.81 -14.48 15.28
C GLN A 365 -15.00 -14.70 14.33
N THR A 366 -15.64 -13.61 13.92
CA THR A 366 -16.81 -13.57 13.05
C THR A 366 -16.66 -12.45 12.02
N ALA A 367 -17.46 -12.47 10.95
CA ALA A 367 -17.51 -11.40 9.97
C ALA A 367 -17.85 -10.04 10.61
N GLU A 368 -18.71 -10.03 11.62
CA GLU A 368 -19.03 -8.82 12.39
C GLU A 368 -17.83 -8.36 13.22
N GLY A 369 -17.12 -9.28 13.90
CA GLY A 369 -15.88 -8.97 14.62
C GLY A 369 -14.82 -8.36 13.69
N THR A 370 -14.66 -8.89 12.47
CA THR A 370 -13.76 -8.34 11.46
C THR A 370 -14.19 -6.93 11.02
N MET A 371 -15.49 -6.65 10.89
CA MET A 371 -16.00 -5.29 10.65
C MET A 371 -15.58 -4.34 11.80
N TYR A 372 -15.70 -4.77 13.06
CA TYR A 372 -15.28 -3.95 14.19
C TYR A 372 -13.76 -3.74 14.24
N GLN A 373 -12.95 -4.73 13.82
CA GLN A 373 -11.50 -4.55 13.66
C GLN A 373 -11.19 -3.43 12.66
N ARG A 374 -11.90 -3.38 11.52
CA ARG A 374 -11.75 -2.29 10.55
C ARG A 374 -12.13 -0.93 11.13
N LEU A 375 -13.18 -0.87 11.95
CA LEU A 375 -13.61 0.38 12.60
C LEU A 375 -12.59 0.87 13.64
N VAL A 376 -11.97 -0.01 14.43
CA VAL A 376 -10.85 0.34 15.32
C VAL A 376 -9.69 0.89 14.50
N ALA A 377 -9.26 0.20 13.45
CA ALA A 377 -8.17 0.67 12.59
C ALA A 377 -8.51 1.99 11.87
N TYR A 378 -9.77 2.21 11.49
CA TYR A 378 -10.25 3.47 10.93
C TYR A 378 -10.11 4.63 11.95
N LEU A 379 -10.48 4.40 13.22
CA LEU A 379 -10.33 5.42 14.27
C LEU A 379 -8.85 5.70 14.54
N SER A 380 -8.01 4.67 14.64
CA SER A 380 -6.55 4.82 14.81
C SER A 380 -5.96 5.72 13.73
N LEU A 381 -6.23 5.44 12.44
CA LEU A 381 -5.75 6.25 11.32
C LEU A 381 -6.31 7.70 11.37
N THR A 382 -7.57 7.85 11.76
CA THR A 382 -8.20 9.18 11.83
C THR A 382 -7.60 10.00 12.96
N PHE A 383 -7.42 9.42 14.14
CA PHE A 383 -6.76 10.10 15.28
C PHE A 383 -5.30 10.44 14.96
N TYR A 384 -4.57 9.55 14.29
CA TYR A 384 -3.23 9.86 13.77
C TYR A 384 -3.27 11.11 12.87
N SER A 385 -4.14 11.11 11.86
CA SER A 385 -4.19 12.18 10.86
C SER A 385 -4.56 13.52 11.48
N ILE A 386 -5.57 13.55 12.36
CA ILE A 386 -5.99 14.76 13.06
C ILE A 386 -4.88 15.25 14.00
N SER A 387 -4.28 14.36 14.79
CA SER A 387 -3.18 14.71 15.71
C SER A 387 -1.99 15.29 14.96
N ASN A 388 -1.57 14.68 13.87
CA ASN A 388 -0.47 15.16 13.04
C ASN A 388 -0.73 16.56 12.46
N GLN A 389 -1.95 16.77 11.94
CA GLN A 389 -2.35 18.09 11.41
C GLN A 389 -2.37 19.17 12.50
N LEU A 390 -2.93 18.88 13.68
CA LEU A 390 -3.03 19.83 14.79
C LEU A 390 -1.63 20.16 15.35
N ILE A 391 -0.75 19.17 15.49
CA ILE A 391 0.65 19.35 15.90
C ILE A 391 1.39 20.23 14.90
N SER A 392 1.25 19.96 13.60
CA SER A 392 1.88 20.74 12.52
C SER A 392 1.40 22.21 12.49
N ASN A 393 0.15 22.44 12.90
CA ASN A 393 -0.44 23.77 12.99
C ASN A 393 -0.25 24.45 14.36
N ASN A 394 0.54 23.87 15.27
CA ASN A 394 0.76 24.33 16.65
C ASN A 394 -0.53 24.51 17.50
N GLN A 395 -1.57 23.72 17.20
CA GLN A 395 -2.83 23.68 17.95
C GLN A 395 -2.71 22.65 19.10
N ASN A 396 -1.84 22.94 20.06
CA ASN A 396 -1.38 21.98 21.07
C ASN A 396 -2.49 21.47 22.01
N ASN A 397 -3.46 22.31 22.38
CA ASN A 397 -4.55 21.90 23.28
C ASN A 397 -5.48 20.89 22.60
N GLU A 398 -5.85 21.18 21.36
CA GLU A 398 -6.68 20.29 20.53
C GLU A 398 -5.92 19.01 20.17
N ALA A 399 -4.63 19.15 19.83
CA ALA A 399 -3.76 18.00 19.54
C ALA A 399 -3.68 17.05 20.74
N LYS A 400 -3.53 17.57 21.96
CA LYS A 400 -3.48 16.75 23.18
C LYS A 400 -4.73 15.87 23.32
N TYR A 401 -5.90 16.41 23.05
CA TYR A 401 -7.15 15.65 23.12
C TYR A 401 -7.16 14.48 22.13
N PHE A 402 -6.80 14.71 20.87
CA PHE A 402 -6.77 13.63 19.85
C PHE A 402 -5.63 12.64 20.07
N VAL A 403 -4.48 13.06 20.57
CA VAL A 403 -3.38 12.15 20.94
C VAL A 403 -3.80 11.22 22.08
N GLU A 404 -4.56 11.71 23.08
CA GLU A 404 -5.09 10.85 24.15
C GLU A 404 -6.11 9.84 23.59
N LEU A 405 -6.97 10.23 22.65
CA LEU A 405 -7.89 9.32 21.97
C LEU A 405 -7.11 8.27 21.15
N TYR A 406 -6.03 8.68 20.48
CA TYR A 406 -5.17 7.79 19.71
C TYR A 406 -4.49 6.74 20.61
N LYS A 407 -3.90 7.17 21.75
CA LYS A 407 -3.33 6.24 22.74
C LYS A 407 -4.39 5.28 23.33
N MET A 408 -5.62 5.72 23.47
CA MET A 408 -6.73 4.89 23.97
C MET A 408 -7.17 3.85 22.94
N ASP A 409 -7.27 4.23 21.69
CA ASP A 409 -7.73 3.37 20.59
C ASP A 409 -6.66 2.34 20.20
N ASP A 410 -5.40 2.79 20.07
CA ASP A 410 -4.26 1.97 19.68
C ASP A 410 -3.04 2.19 20.57
N PRO A 411 -3.06 1.67 21.81
CA PRO A 411 -1.99 1.88 22.78
C PRO A 411 -0.66 1.24 22.38
N THR A 412 -0.66 0.36 21.37
CA THR A 412 0.54 -0.30 20.84
C THR A 412 1.11 0.40 19.62
N ASN A 413 0.53 1.52 19.20
CA ASN A 413 1.01 2.30 18.08
C ASN A 413 2.10 3.27 18.53
N SER A 414 3.28 3.16 17.95
CA SER A 414 4.44 3.98 18.29
C SER A 414 4.22 5.48 18.03
N GLU A 415 3.46 5.83 16.99
CA GLU A 415 3.21 7.23 16.62
C GLU A 415 2.35 7.97 17.66
N ALA A 416 1.42 7.28 18.32
CA ALA A 416 0.63 7.89 19.38
C ALA A 416 1.50 8.40 20.54
N TRP A 417 2.51 7.62 20.92
CA TRP A 417 3.47 7.97 21.95
C TRP A 417 4.49 9.00 21.47
N TYR A 418 4.92 8.93 20.23
CA TYR A 418 5.80 9.93 19.62
C TYR A 418 5.14 11.32 19.57
N PHE A 419 3.87 11.39 19.16
CA PHE A 419 3.11 12.64 19.18
C PHE A 419 2.89 13.18 20.60
N SER A 420 2.66 12.30 21.58
CA SER A 420 2.58 12.69 22.98
C SER A 420 3.88 13.31 23.45
N ALA A 421 5.03 12.69 23.12
CA ALA A 421 6.35 13.22 23.46
C ALA A 421 6.61 14.62 22.86
N ILE A 422 6.16 14.89 21.62
CA ILE A 422 6.26 16.23 21.02
C ILE A 422 5.47 17.25 21.84
N LEU A 423 4.25 16.92 22.27
CA LEU A 423 3.42 17.81 23.04
C LEU A 423 3.98 18.05 24.45
N ASP A 424 4.55 17.03 25.09
CA ASP A 424 5.22 17.16 26.38
C ASP A 424 6.47 18.04 26.29
N ALA A 425 7.25 17.88 25.21
CA ALA A 425 8.40 18.74 24.95
C ALA A 425 7.98 20.22 24.74
N ARG A 426 6.89 20.49 24.02
CA ARG A 426 6.32 21.84 23.87
C ARG A 426 5.85 22.42 25.20
N ASN A 427 5.46 21.59 26.15
CA ASN A 427 5.12 21.99 27.52
C ASN A 427 6.33 22.12 28.46
N ASN A 428 7.55 21.92 27.94
CA ASN A 428 8.81 21.94 28.69
C ASN A 428 8.83 20.92 29.83
N ASP A 429 8.33 19.69 29.57
CA ASP A 429 8.37 18.56 30.50
C ASP A 429 9.32 17.45 29.97
N PRO A 430 10.63 17.56 30.23
CA PRO A 430 11.62 16.61 29.73
C PRO A 430 11.41 15.19 30.25
N LYS A 431 10.87 15.04 31.47
CA LYS A 431 10.63 13.72 32.06
C LYS A 431 9.46 13.00 31.37
N ALA A 432 8.36 13.69 31.12
CA ALA A 432 7.25 13.11 30.37
C ALA A 432 7.67 12.80 28.92
N THR A 433 8.41 13.72 28.28
CA THR A 433 8.97 13.53 26.93
C THR A 433 9.84 12.26 26.83
N GLU A 434 10.80 12.05 27.77
CA GLU A 434 11.65 10.84 27.79
C GLU A 434 10.81 9.59 27.97
N ASN A 435 9.84 9.60 28.89
CA ASN A 435 8.98 8.45 29.14
C ASN A 435 8.16 8.06 27.90
N ASP A 436 7.58 9.04 27.20
CA ASP A 436 6.76 8.80 26.03
C ASP A 436 7.59 8.40 24.80
N LEU A 437 8.81 8.92 24.64
CA LEU A 437 9.78 8.42 23.65
C LEU A 437 10.19 6.97 23.92
N LEU A 438 10.44 6.60 25.18
CA LEU A 438 10.74 5.21 25.53
C LEU A 438 9.56 4.29 25.21
N LYS A 439 8.33 4.72 25.44
CA LYS A 439 7.13 3.97 25.06
C LYS A 439 6.95 3.90 23.55
N ALA A 440 7.24 4.96 22.82
CA ALA A 440 7.23 4.93 21.36
C ALA A 440 8.20 3.84 20.86
N VAL A 441 9.43 3.80 21.40
CA VAL A 441 10.41 2.75 21.06
C VAL A 441 9.88 1.38 21.48
N GLU A 442 9.35 1.18 22.68
CA GLU A 442 8.74 -0.10 23.11
C GLU A 442 7.67 -0.62 22.15
N ASN A 443 6.98 0.27 21.47
CA ASN A 443 5.94 -0.03 20.48
C ASN A 443 6.45 -0.01 19.03
N GLY A 444 7.78 -0.05 18.81
CA GLY A 444 8.37 -0.22 17.48
C GLY A 444 8.85 1.03 16.77
N PHE A 445 8.88 2.21 17.44
CA PHE A 445 9.49 3.41 16.86
C PHE A 445 11.00 3.19 16.71
N ASN A 446 11.51 3.30 15.47
CA ASN A 446 12.93 3.09 15.14
C ASN A 446 13.53 4.18 14.21
N ASP A 447 12.79 5.26 13.93
CA ASP A 447 13.27 6.37 13.11
C ASP A 447 14.12 7.34 13.94
N LYS A 448 15.39 6.93 14.15
CA LYS A 448 16.39 7.72 14.88
C LYS A 448 16.58 9.12 14.25
N VAL A 449 16.63 9.20 12.92
CA VAL A 449 16.88 10.46 12.20
C VAL A 449 15.74 11.45 12.45
N ARG A 450 14.50 10.99 12.36
CA ARG A 450 13.31 11.81 12.66
C ARG A 450 13.32 12.31 14.10
N MET A 451 13.68 11.43 15.06
CA MET A 451 13.79 11.82 16.46
C MET A 451 14.86 12.89 16.69
N GLU A 452 16.06 12.70 16.12
CA GLU A 452 17.17 13.66 16.26
C GLU A 452 16.89 15.00 15.58
N GLN A 453 16.11 15.00 14.50
CA GLN A 453 15.76 16.22 13.76
C GLN A 453 14.53 16.94 14.32
N GLN A 454 13.82 16.37 15.30
CA GLN A 454 12.64 16.99 15.87
C GLN A 454 13.03 18.24 16.68
N PRO A 455 12.59 19.46 16.31
CA PRO A 455 13.04 20.69 16.96
C PRO A 455 12.75 20.74 18.46
N GLU A 456 11.60 20.23 18.89
CA GLU A 456 11.19 20.19 20.29
C GLU A 456 12.16 19.35 21.16
N PHE A 457 12.62 18.24 20.61
CA PHE A 457 13.56 17.37 21.33
C PHE A 457 14.97 17.96 21.36
N GLN A 458 15.37 18.69 20.31
CA GLN A 458 16.65 19.39 20.31
C GLN A 458 16.70 20.47 21.39
N GLN A 459 15.59 21.13 21.69
CA GLN A 459 15.51 22.14 22.76
C GLN A 459 15.73 21.53 24.15
N LEU A 460 15.39 20.27 24.35
CA LEU A 460 15.54 19.53 25.61
C LEU A 460 16.77 18.59 25.61
N ALA A 461 17.70 18.73 24.67
CA ALA A 461 18.80 17.79 24.45
C ALA A 461 19.74 17.63 25.67
N THR A 462 19.80 18.61 26.58
CA THR A 462 20.60 18.53 27.82
C THR A 462 19.84 17.92 29.00
N GLU A 463 18.51 17.72 28.88
CA GLU A 463 17.63 17.29 29.95
C GLU A 463 17.08 15.88 29.72
N ILE A 464 17.19 15.36 28.49
CA ILE A 464 16.72 14.02 28.08
C ILE A 464 17.93 13.10 27.80
N ASP A 465 17.89 11.87 28.28
CA ASP A 465 18.90 10.86 27.97
C ASP A 465 18.58 10.15 26.64
N PHE A 466 18.94 10.79 25.52
CA PHE A 466 18.78 10.21 24.19
C PHE A 466 19.62 8.95 24.00
N SER A 467 20.76 8.79 24.70
CA SER A 467 21.60 7.61 24.57
C SER A 467 20.90 6.34 25.07
N LYS A 468 20.09 6.48 26.10
CA LYS A 468 19.22 5.43 26.65
C LYS A 468 18.13 5.02 25.63
N ILE A 469 17.50 6.01 24.99
CA ILE A 469 16.45 5.79 23.98
C ILE A 469 17.03 5.07 22.75
N GLU A 470 18.16 5.54 22.24
CA GLU A 470 18.87 4.93 21.10
C GLU A 470 19.36 3.50 21.38
N THR A 471 19.84 3.27 22.60
CA THR A 471 20.25 1.92 23.01
C THR A 471 19.08 0.95 22.96
N LYS A 472 17.89 1.42 23.36
CA LYS A 472 16.67 0.61 23.31
C LYS A 472 16.20 0.35 21.88
N MET A 473 16.35 1.32 20.95
CA MET A 473 16.08 1.13 19.52
C MET A 473 16.97 0.05 18.89
N LYS A 474 18.26 -0.02 19.26
CA LYS A 474 19.20 -1.02 18.72
C LYS A 474 18.93 -2.45 19.18
N ASN A 475 18.18 -2.62 20.26
CA ASN A 475 17.90 -3.92 20.87
C ASN A 475 16.54 -4.51 20.43
N GLN A 476 15.85 -3.86 19.52
CA GLN A 476 14.64 -4.35 18.86
C GLN A 476 14.97 -5.01 17.51
#